data_ca9ed902274231ad39bccbb6b6771a8f
#
_entry.id   ca9ed902274231ad39bccbb6b6771a8f
#
_cell.length_a   1.000
_cell.length_b   1.000
_cell.length_c   1.000
_cell.angle_alpha   90.00
_cell.angle_beta   90.00
_cell.angle_gamma   90.00
#
_symmetry.space_group_name_H-M   'P 1'
#
loop_
_entity.id
_entity.type
_entity.pdbx_description
1 polymer ?
#
loop_
_entity_poly.entity_id
_entity_poly.type
_entity_poly.pdbx_seq_one_letter_code
_entity_poly.pdbx_strand_id
1 'polypeptide(L)'
;VKRAATLSALVCLLAVTAAAPASPDAARRPEGRPDRHHGSLLDTVPKKGVLRVCTTGDYAPFTKLDPADGTYSGVDIKMARDLAKSLEAKPRFTATTWANLTKDVAAGRCDIGVGGVSITLPRARQVYFSEPTREDGKTPIVRCADKEKFGEGALADIDKPGTTVVVNPGGTNEQFARANIKQATIKLHPENTTIFQEIVEGRADVMMTDASETLYQSKIHPELCALHPDEPFTFSEKAYATPRGDDEFKEYVDQFVHLATHDGTYARYEDEWMK
;
A
#
# COMPACT_ATOMS: atom_id res chain seq x y z
N VAL A 1 -89.42 48.88 4.18
CA VAL A 1 -90.10 49.36 2.96
C VAL A 1 -89.29 49.02 1.74
N LYS A 2 -89.93 48.35 0.77
CA LYS A 2 -89.61 48.17 -0.68
C LYS A 2 -88.58 47.08 -1.08
N ARG A 3 -89.15 45.98 -1.51
CA ARG A 3 -89.42 45.45 -2.88
C ARG A 3 -88.21 45.03 -3.65
N ALA A 4 -87.95 43.75 -3.76
CA ALA A 4 -88.23 42.77 -4.79
C ALA A 4 -87.93 43.19 -6.22
N ALA A 5 -87.06 42.48 -6.88
CA ALA A 5 -87.09 42.13 -8.29
C ALA A 5 -86.23 40.91 -8.60
N THR A 6 -86.87 39.89 -8.98
CA THR A 6 -86.29 38.64 -9.53
C THR A 6 -85.90 38.82 -10.96
N LEU A 7 -84.75 38.40 -11.32
CA LEU A 7 -84.37 38.22 -12.75
C LEU A 7 -83.72 36.82 -12.90
N SER A 8 -84.42 35.97 -13.61
CA SER A 8 -83.94 34.66 -14.04
C SER A 8 -82.92 34.84 -15.16
N ALA A 9 -81.75 34.28 -15.03
CA ALA A 9 -80.82 34.16 -16.12
C ALA A 9 -80.49 32.70 -16.34
N LEU A 10 -80.74 32.30 -17.54
CA LEU A 10 -80.50 31.00 -18.17
C LEU A 10 -79.00 30.69 -18.22
N VAL A 11 -78.58 29.65 -17.53
CA VAL A 11 -77.20 29.20 -17.56
C VAL A 11 -77.02 28.08 -18.57
N CYS A 12 -76.34 28.42 -19.69
CA CYS A 12 -75.86 27.41 -20.65
C CYS A 12 -74.66 26.69 -20.03
N LEU A 13 -74.78 25.40 -19.79
CA LEU A 13 -73.66 24.50 -19.41
C LEU A 13 -72.81 24.27 -20.68
N LEU A 14 -71.68 24.91 -20.74
CA LEU A 14 -70.60 24.51 -21.65
C LEU A 14 -69.70 23.51 -20.93
N ALA A 15 -69.74 22.24 -21.34
CA ALA A 15 -68.84 21.21 -20.88
C ALA A 15 -67.44 21.49 -21.46
N VAL A 16 -66.55 22.00 -20.64
CA VAL A 16 -65.12 22.11 -20.99
C VAL A 16 -64.45 20.80 -20.57
N THR A 17 -64.12 19.96 -21.54
CA THR A 17 -63.25 18.81 -21.36
C THR A 17 -61.84 19.29 -21.12
N ALA A 18 -61.40 19.29 -19.89
CA ALA A 18 -59.99 19.57 -19.57
C ALA A 18 -59.14 18.36 -19.99
N ALA A 19 -58.38 18.57 -21.09
CA ALA A 19 -57.26 17.66 -21.40
C ALA A 19 -56.18 17.86 -20.38
N ALA A 20 -55.85 16.82 -19.64
CA ALA A 20 -54.73 16.83 -18.72
C ALA A 20 -53.40 16.99 -19.53
N PRO A 21 -52.49 17.88 -19.11
CA PRO A 21 -51.20 17.94 -19.75
C PRO A 21 -50.43 16.65 -19.45
N ALA A 22 -49.96 15.96 -20.49
CA ALA A 22 -49.01 14.89 -20.39
C ALA A 22 -47.70 15.41 -19.74
N SER A 23 -47.34 14.85 -18.60
CA SER A 23 -46.07 15.13 -17.93
C SER A 23 -44.90 14.67 -18.83
N PRO A 24 -44.00 15.58 -19.29
CA PRO A 24 -42.78 15.18 -19.97
C PRO A 24 -41.68 15.03 -18.92
N ASP A 25 -41.79 14.05 -18.06
CA ASP A 25 -40.63 13.72 -17.20
C ASP A 25 -40.57 12.21 -16.95
N ALA A 26 -40.52 11.46 -18.03
CA ALA A 26 -39.80 10.22 -18.01
C ALA A 26 -38.32 10.61 -18.06
N ALA A 27 -37.74 10.96 -16.88
CA ALA A 27 -36.33 11.14 -16.72
C ALA A 27 -35.64 9.94 -17.39
N ARG A 28 -35.01 10.18 -18.55
CA ARG A 28 -34.03 9.25 -19.11
C ARG A 28 -33.04 8.99 -17.99
N ARG A 29 -33.08 7.79 -17.42
CA ARG A 29 -31.95 7.25 -16.67
C ARG A 29 -30.75 7.47 -17.58
N PRO A 30 -29.64 8.08 -17.06
CA PRO A 30 -28.45 8.17 -17.86
C PRO A 30 -28.10 6.73 -18.28
N GLU A 31 -28.08 6.51 -19.59
CA GLU A 31 -27.59 5.26 -20.16
C GLU A 31 -26.25 4.98 -19.50
N GLY A 32 -26.15 3.84 -18.83
CA GLY A 32 -24.99 3.44 -18.08
C GLY A 32 -23.77 3.65 -18.97
N ARG A 33 -22.77 4.31 -18.40
CA ARG A 33 -21.41 4.36 -18.95
C ARG A 33 -21.14 2.97 -19.51
N PRO A 34 -20.71 2.81 -20.77
CA PRO A 34 -20.43 1.47 -21.28
C PRO A 34 -19.44 0.83 -20.32
N ASP A 35 -19.90 -0.21 -19.63
CA ASP A 35 -19.08 -1.06 -18.81
C ASP A 35 -17.94 -1.58 -19.68
N ARG A 36 -16.77 -0.97 -19.55
CA ARG A 36 -15.54 -1.61 -19.95
C ARG A 36 -15.24 -2.65 -18.88
N HIS A 37 -16.07 -3.68 -18.81
CA HIS A 37 -15.71 -4.90 -18.13
C HIS A 37 -14.58 -5.55 -18.93
N HIS A 38 -13.39 -5.04 -18.79
CA HIS A 38 -12.26 -5.95 -18.77
C HIS A 38 -12.52 -6.83 -17.53
N GLY A 39 -12.84 -8.10 -17.74
CA GLY A 39 -13.22 -8.97 -16.63
C GLY A 39 -12.22 -8.86 -15.51
N SER A 40 -12.70 -8.88 -14.23
CA SER A 40 -11.89 -8.80 -13.02
C SER A 40 -10.67 -9.72 -13.09
N LEU A 41 -9.58 -9.32 -12.46
CA LEU A 41 -8.43 -10.20 -12.26
C LEU A 41 -8.83 -11.48 -11.50
N LEU A 42 -9.86 -11.41 -10.66
CA LEU A 42 -10.43 -12.59 -10.00
C LEU A 42 -10.87 -13.66 -11.00
N ASP A 43 -11.41 -13.27 -12.16
CA ASP A 43 -11.82 -14.18 -13.22
C ASP A 43 -10.72 -14.47 -14.25
N THR A 44 -9.85 -13.49 -14.48
CA THR A 44 -8.87 -13.60 -15.60
C THR A 44 -7.58 -14.28 -15.18
N VAL A 45 -7.15 -14.17 -13.92
CA VAL A 45 -5.96 -14.82 -13.39
C VAL A 45 -6.09 -16.36 -13.43
N PRO A 46 -7.19 -16.97 -12.96
CA PRO A 46 -7.40 -18.41 -13.08
C PRO A 46 -7.38 -18.91 -14.53
N LYS A 47 -8.07 -18.19 -15.43
CA LYS A 47 -8.12 -18.52 -16.86
C LYS A 47 -6.75 -18.50 -17.54
N LYS A 48 -5.87 -17.57 -17.10
CA LYS A 48 -4.48 -17.46 -17.61
C LYS A 48 -3.51 -18.41 -16.89
N GLY A 49 -3.87 -18.91 -15.72
CA GLY A 49 -3.02 -19.73 -14.86
C GLY A 49 -1.80 -18.99 -14.30
N VAL A 50 -1.79 -17.66 -14.32
CA VAL A 50 -0.64 -16.81 -13.89
C VAL A 50 -1.11 -15.60 -13.16
N LEU A 51 -0.61 -15.40 -11.93
CA LEU A 51 -0.66 -14.14 -11.17
C LEU A 51 0.67 -13.41 -11.35
N ARG A 52 0.64 -12.21 -11.96
CA ARG A 52 1.84 -11.37 -12.15
C ARG A 52 2.06 -10.53 -10.89
N VAL A 53 3.20 -10.70 -10.25
CA VAL A 53 3.53 -10.10 -8.94
C VAL A 53 4.72 -9.16 -9.08
N CYS A 54 4.52 -7.85 -8.89
CA CYS A 54 5.60 -6.90 -8.77
C CYS A 54 6.17 -6.91 -7.36
N THR A 55 7.51 -6.94 -7.25
CA THR A 55 8.23 -6.83 -5.98
C THR A 55 9.62 -6.28 -6.22
N THR A 56 10.20 -5.62 -5.21
CA THR A 56 11.52 -5.00 -5.34
C THR A 56 12.66 -6.00 -5.14
N GLY A 57 12.47 -7.01 -4.29
CA GLY A 57 13.48 -8.03 -4.02
C GLY A 57 14.63 -7.55 -3.12
N ASP A 58 14.51 -6.37 -2.51
CA ASP A 58 15.58 -5.72 -1.75
C ASP A 58 15.16 -5.33 -0.32
N TYR A 59 14.07 -5.91 0.19
CA TYR A 59 13.45 -5.49 1.46
C TYR A 59 13.08 -6.70 2.34
N ALA A 60 14.09 -7.40 2.85
CA ALA A 60 13.89 -8.45 3.83
C ALA A 60 13.36 -7.86 5.16
N PRO A 61 12.46 -8.58 5.87
CA PRO A 61 12.05 -9.97 5.68
C PRO A 61 10.94 -10.19 4.63
N PHE A 62 10.36 -9.14 4.02
CA PHE A 62 9.20 -9.24 3.15
C PHE A 62 9.52 -9.79 1.76
N THR A 63 10.59 -9.28 1.15
CA THR A 63 11.04 -9.68 -0.18
C THR A 63 12.56 -9.62 -0.29
N LYS A 64 13.15 -10.70 -0.79
CA LYS A 64 14.58 -10.83 -1.05
C LYS A 64 14.79 -11.59 -2.35
N LEU A 65 15.53 -11.00 -3.27
CA LEU A 65 16.01 -11.65 -4.50
C LEU A 65 17.37 -12.26 -4.23
N ASP A 66 17.53 -13.53 -4.52
CA ASP A 66 18.85 -14.15 -4.60
C ASP A 66 19.45 -13.84 -5.98
N PRO A 67 20.57 -13.10 -6.07
CA PRO A 67 21.18 -12.78 -7.35
C PRO A 67 21.85 -13.97 -8.03
N ALA A 68 22.11 -15.05 -7.30
CA ALA A 68 22.80 -16.24 -7.84
C ALA A 68 21.89 -17.07 -8.76
N ASP A 69 20.60 -17.18 -8.42
CA ASP A 69 19.65 -18.00 -9.15
C ASP A 69 18.37 -17.27 -9.56
N GLY A 70 18.22 -16.01 -9.16
CA GLY A 70 17.05 -15.19 -9.47
C GLY A 70 15.79 -15.57 -8.67
N THR A 71 15.92 -16.36 -7.60
CA THR A 71 14.76 -16.75 -6.78
C THR A 71 14.37 -15.64 -5.80
N TYR A 72 13.04 -15.48 -5.63
CA TYR A 72 12.48 -14.60 -4.62
C TYR A 72 12.09 -15.39 -3.38
N SER A 73 12.39 -14.83 -2.22
CA SER A 73 12.04 -15.33 -0.88
C SER A 73 11.54 -14.20 0.01
N GLY A 74 10.92 -14.52 1.13
CA GLY A 74 10.38 -13.55 2.08
C GLY A 74 8.95 -13.86 2.47
N VAL A 75 8.47 -13.16 3.50
CA VAL A 75 7.11 -13.30 4.02
C VAL A 75 6.08 -13.05 2.91
N ASP A 76 6.16 -11.90 2.26
CA ASP A 76 5.18 -11.52 1.23
C ASP A 76 5.33 -12.34 -0.06
N ILE A 77 6.50 -12.90 -0.30
CA ILE A 77 6.71 -13.84 -1.42
C ILE A 77 5.98 -15.17 -1.18
N LYS A 78 5.98 -15.67 0.07
CA LYS A 78 5.19 -16.85 0.44
C LYS A 78 3.70 -16.56 0.37
N MET A 79 3.26 -15.43 0.90
CA MET A 79 1.88 -14.98 0.80
C MET A 79 1.41 -14.86 -0.66
N ALA A 80 2.23 -14.28 -1.54
CA ALA A 80 1.90 -14.19 -2.97
C ALA A 80 1.82 -15.56 -3.66
N ARG A 81 2.62 -16.55 -3.21
CA ARG A 81 2.50 -17.94 -3.70
C ARG A 81 1.18 -18.58 -3.25
N ASP A 82 0.77 -18.35 -2.00
CA ASP A 82 -0.49 -18.89 -1.48
C ASP A 82 -1.70 -18.20 -2.13
N LEU A 83 -1.64 -16.87 -2.34
CA LEU A 83 -2.67 -16.15 -3.08
C LEU A 83 -2.79 -16.68 -4.53
N ALA A 84 -1.67 -16.88 -5.22
CA ALA A 84 -1.70 -17.45 -6.57
C ALA A 84 -2.32 -18.85 -6.58
N LYS A 85 -1.97 -19.69 -5.59
CA LYS A 85 -2.55 -21.01 -5.42
C LYS A 85 -4.05 -20.98 -5.18
N SER A 86 -4.54 -20.05 -4.35
CA SER A 86 -5.99 -19.88 -4.09
C SER A 86 -6.76 -19.44 -5.34
N LEU A 87 -6.07 -18.80 -6.28
CA LEU A 87 -6.59 -18.42 -7.60
C LEU A 87 -6.33 -19.47 -8.70
N GLU A 88 -5.95 -20.69 -8.34
CA GLU A 88 -5.60 -21.77 -9.29
C GLU A 88 -4.52 -21.34 -10.31
N ALA A 89 -3.61 -20.47 -9.91
CA ALA A 89 -2.59 -19.87 -10.75
C ALA A 89 -1.18 -20.08 -10.17
N LYS A 90 -0.15 -19.81 -10.98
CA LYS A 90 1.24 -19.75 -10.55
C LYS A 90 1.70 -18.30 -10.46
N PRO A 91 2.46 -17.90 -9.42
CA PRO A 91 3.00 -16.57 -9.34
C PRO A 91 4.15 -16.40 -10.34
N ARG A 92 4.16 -15.25 -11.03
CA ARG A 92 5.29 -14.79 -11.84
C ARG A 92 5.79 -13.49 -11.29
N PHE A 93 6.92 -13.53 -10.59
CA PHE A 93 7.54 -12.36 -10.01
C PHE A 93 8.20 -11.49 -11.09
N THR A 94 8.01 -10.18 -10.96
CA THR A 94 8.55 -9.15 -11.86
C THR A 94 9.25 -8.11 -11.00
N ALA A 95 10.54 -7.91 -11.29
CA ALA A 95 11.33 -6.90 -10.59
C ALA A 95 10.79 -5.49 -10.87
N THR A 96 10.74 -4.68 -9.83
CA THR A 96 10.40 -3.25 -9.88
C THR A 96 11.27 -2.47 -8.91
N THR A 97 11.03 -1.17 -8.79
CA THR A 97 11.69 -0.29 -7.82
C THR A 97 10.68 0.40 -6.93
N TRP A 98 11.09 0.91 -5.77
CA TRP A 98 10.23 1.65 -4.85
C TRP A 98 9.53 2.85 -5.52
N ALA A 99 10.21 3.51 -6.47
CA ALA A 99 9.66 4.63 -7.22
C ALA A 99 8.60 4.22 -8.27
N ASN A 100 8.60 2.95 -8.68
CA ASN A 100 7.77 2.47 -9.79
C ASN A 100 6.71 1.44 -9.39
N LEU A 101 6.82 0.79 -8.23
CA LEU A 101 5.94 -0.32 -7.84
C LEU A 101 4.45 -0.01 -8.05
N THR A 102 3.95 1.09 -7.49
CA THR A 102 2.53 1.46 -7.65
C THR A 102 2.17 1.88 -9.08
N LYS A 103 3.11 2.49 -9.80
CA LYS A 103 2.93 2.84 -11.22
C LYS A 103 2.83 1.60 -12.10
N ASP A 104 3.63 0.58 -11.80
CA ASP A 104 3.65 -0.69 -12.54
C ASP A 104 2.34 -1.46 -12.35
N VAL A 105 1.81 -1.48 -11.12
CA VAL A 105 0.49 -2.03 -10.82
C VAL A 105 -0.61 -1.22 -11.52
N ALA A 106 -0.59 0.11 -11.39
CA ALA A 106 -1.58 0.99 -12.01
C ALA A 106 -1.59 0.92 -13.54
N ALA A 107 -0.43 0.66 -14.15
CA ALA A 107 -0.26 0.48 -15.60
C ALA A 107 -0.59 -0.95 -16.07
N GLY A 108 -0.96 -1.88 -15.17
CA GLY A 108 -1.27 -3.26 -15.51
C GLY A 108 -0.06 -4.10 -15.93
N ARG A 109 1.17 -3.69 -15.57
CA ARG A 109 2.36 -4.53 -15.76
C ARG A 109 2.35 -5.73 -14.82
N CYS A 110 1.76 -5.56 -13.64
CA CYS A 110 1.52 -6.59 -12.63
C CYS A 110 0.06 -6.56 -12.19
N ASP A 111 -0.41 -7.69 -11.70
CA ASP A 111 -1.74 -7.87 -11.15
C ASP A 111 -1.79 -7.44 -9.67
N ILE A 112 -0.63 -7.56 -8.98
CA ILE A 112 -0.47 -7.21 -7.58
C ILE A 112 0.97 -6.76 -7.31
N GLY A 113 1.13 -5.83 -6.35
CA GLY A 113 2.43 -5.41 -5.81
C GLY A 113 2.58 -5.84 -4.36
N VAL A 114 3.67 -6.52 -4.02
CA VAL A 114 3.95 -7.05 -2.68
C VAL A 114 5.39 -6.77 -2.25
N GLY A 115 5.71 -6.96 -0.98
CA GLY A 115 7.07 -6.85 -0.44
C GLY A 115 7.24 -5.71 0.57
N GLY A 116 6.38 -5.65 1.59
CA GLY A 116 6.45 -4.65 2.65
C GLY A 116 6.03 -3.25 2.19
N VAL A 117 5.02 -3.17 1.33
CA VAL A 117 4.58 -1.90 0.74
C VAL A 117 3.80 -1.08 1.76
N SER A 118 4.38 0.04 2.23
CA SER A 118 3.69 0.95 3.14
C SER A 118 2.52 1.64 2.44
N ILE A 119 1.36 1.65 3.10
CA ILE A 119 0.21 2.46 2.71
C ILE A 119 0.57 3.93 2.89
N THR A 120 0.40 4.73 1.84
CA THR A 120 0.49 6.18 1.90
C THR A 120 -0.58 6.81 1.02
N LEU A 121 -1.08 8.00 1.38
CA LEU A 121 -2.10 8.68 0.58
C LEU A 121 -1.66 8.93 -0.88
N PRO A 122 -0.40 9.35 -1.17
CA PRO A 122 0.07 9.47 -2.55
C PRO A 122 0.02 8.15 -3.35
N ARG A 123 0.33 7.01 -2.71
CA ARG A 123 0.22 5.68 -3.33
C ARG A 123 -1.23 5.25 -3.49
N ALA A 124 -2.08 5.48 -2.48
CA ALA A 124 -3.51 5.15 -2.51
C ALA A 124 -4.29 5.94 -3.60
N ARG A 125 -3.75 7.06 -4.08
CA ARG A 125 -4.29 7.74 -5.26
C ARG A 125 -4.03 6.99 -6.57
N GLN A 126 -3.06 6.10 -6.61
CA GLN A 126 -2.63 5.38 -7.81
C GLN A 126 -3.18 3.95 -7.85
N VAL A 127 -3.24 3.29 -6.71
CA VAL A 127 -3.64 1.88 -6.54
C VAL A 127 -4.62 1.74 -5.39
N TYR A 128 -5.29 0.60 -5.29
CA TYR A 128 -5.92 0.17 -4.05
C TYR A 128 -4.90 -0.58 -3.19
N PHE A 129 -5.15 -0.61 -1.89
CA PHE A 129 -4.43 -1.46 -0.96
C PHE A 129 -5.36 -2.51 -0.38
N SER A 130 -4.83 -3.69 -0.11
CA SER A 130 -5.51 -4.71 0.68
C SER A 130 -5.72 -4.23 2.14
N GLU A 131 -6.43 -5.03 2.92
CA GLU A 131 -6.31 -4.95 4.37
C GLU A 131 -4.82 -5.02 4.77
N PRO A 132 -4.44 -4.33 5.87
CA PRO A 132 -3.06 -4.35 6.34
C PRO A 132 -2.60 -5.75 6.74
N THR A 133 -1.38 -6.10 6.37
CA THR A 133 -0.73 -7.33 6.82
C THR A 133 -0.05 -7.17 8.17
N ARG A 134 0.41 -5.94 8.48
CA ARG A 134 1.00 -5.58 9.78
C ARG A 134 1.11 -4.08 9.97
N GLU A 135 1.19 -3.67 11.23
CA GLU A 135 1.62 -2.32 11.60
C GLU A 135 3.15 -2.23 11.60
N ASP A 136 3.65 -1.03 11.32
CA ASP A 136 5.07 -0.72 11.26
C ASP A 136 5.30 0.80 11.48
N GLY A 137 6.54 1.25 11.44
CA GLY A 137 6.87 2.67 11.54
C GLY A 137 8.36 2.92 11.44
N LYS A 138 8.75 4.18 11.21
CA LYS A 138 10.16 4.55 11.06
C LYS A 138 10.89 4.53 12.38
N THR A 139 12.05 3.87 12.41
CA THR A 139 12.96 3.81 13.54
C THR A 139 14.40 3.80 13.04
N PRO A 140 15.37 4.20 13.87
CA PRO A 140 16.77 4.19 13.50
C PRO A 140 17.44 2.85 13.79
N ILE A 141 18.42 2.50 12.97
CA ILE A 141 19.39 1.44 13.24
C ILE A 141 20.81 2.01 13.13
N VAL A 142 21.67 1.64 14.06
CA VAL A 142 23.02 2.17 14.23
C VAL A 142 24.01 1.03 14.51
N ARG A 143 25.33 1.30 14.47
CA ARG A 143 26.28 0.37 15.09
C ARG A 143 26.03 0.26 16.59
N CYS A 144 26.03 -0.93 17.14
CA CYS A 144 25.87 -1.13 18.60
C CYS A 144 26.93 -0.39 19.41
N ALA A 145 28.15 -0.28 18.88
CA ALA A 145 29.25 0.47 19.49
C ALA A 145 28.96 1.98 19.62
N ASP A 146 28.08 2.52 18.75
CA ASP A 146 27.73 3.95 18.74
C ASP A 146 26.38 4.22 19.42
N LYS A 147 25.74 3.22 20.02
CA LYS A 147 24.41 3.36 20.63
C LYS A 147 24.34 4.53 21.62
N GLU A 148 25.34 4.68 22.48
CA GLU A 148 25.39 5.74 23.48
C GLU A 148 25.45 7.15 22.85
N LYS A 149 26.05 7.30 21.66
CA LYS A 149 26.11 8.55 20.91
C LYS A 149 24.71 9.05 20.51
N PHE A 150 23.78 8.14 20.29
CA PHE A 150 22.43 8.42 19.83
C PHE A 150 21.37 8.27 20.93
N GLY A 151 21.78 8.00 22.19
CA GLY A 151 20.90 7.88 23.35
C GLY A 151 19.77 6.89 23.11
N GLU A 152 18.54 7.30 23.39
CA GLU A 152 17.35 6.50 23.08
C GLU A 152 16.97 6.55 21.60
N GLY A 153 17.77 7.22 20.74
CA GLY A 153 17.54 7.29 19.31
C GLY A 153 16.48 8.33 18.90
N ALA A 154 16.22 9.31 19.75
CA ALA A 154 15.31 10.42 19.38
C ALA A 154 15.80 11.16 18.14
N LEU A 155 14.89 11.71 17.33
CA LEU A 155 15.27 12.49 16.14
C LEU A 155 16.25 13.61 16.44
N ALA A 156 16.10 14.28 17.59
CA ALA A 156 17.00 15.33 18.04
C ALA A 156 18.43 14.83 18.36
N ASP A 157 18.59 13.56 18.70
CA ASP A 157 19.90 12.95 18.91
C ASP A 157 20.58 12.51 17.62
N ILE A 158 19.79 12.24 16.60
CA ILE A 158 20.25 11.84 15.26
C ILE A 158 20.51 13.05 14.37
N ASP A 159 19.60 14.03 14.36
CA ASP A 159 19.67 15.22 13.49
C ASP A 159 20.67 16.24 14.03
N LYS A 160 21.94 15.87 14.06
CA LYS A 160 23.06 16.73 14.52
C LYS A 160 24.09 16.92 13.42
N PRO A 161 24.77 18.08 13.38
CA PRO A 161 25.92 18.28 12.49
C PRO A 161 26.96 17.17 12.69
N GLY A 162 27.48 16.63 11.60
CA GLY A 162 28.45 15.54 11.60
C GLY A 162 27.87 14.14 11.64
N THR A 163 26.54 13.99 11.79
CA THR A 163 25.85 12.71 11.60
C THR A 163 25.52 12.49 10.12
N THR A 164 25.74 11.28 9.62
CA THR A 164 25.33 10.85 8.27
C THR A 164 24.20 9.84 8.38
N VAL A 165 23.02 10.22 7.87
CA VAL A 165 21.83 9.37 7.78
C VAL A 165 21.73 8.80 6.39
N VAL A 166 21.84 7.48 6.25
CA VAL A 166 21.72 6.79 4.95
C VAL A 166 20.30 6.30 4.72
N VAL A 167 19.79 6.44 3.50
CA VAL A 167 18.48 5.93 3.06
C VAL A 167 18.52 5.51 1.60
N ASN A 168 17.67 4.55 1.23
CA ASN A 168 17.48 4.18 -0.17
C ASN A 168 16.57 5.20 -0.89
N PRO A 169 16.83 5.49 -2.18
CA PRO A 169 16.05 6.47 -2.93
C PRO A 169 14.67 5.97 -3.35
N GLY A 170 13.72 6.90 -3.53
CA GLY A 170 12.41 6.68 -4.15
C GLY A 170 11.34 6.09 -3.24
N GLY A 171 11.68 5.71 -2.01
CA GLY A 171 10.77 5.12 -1.05
C GLY A 171 10.35 6.05 0.11
N THR A 172 9.64 5.47 1.08
CA THR A 172 9.18 6.18 2.28
C THR A 172 10.33 6.53 3.23
N ASN A 173 11.47 5.81 3.17
CA ASN A 173 12.65 6.10 3.98
C ASN A 173 13.27 7.46 3.57
N GLU A 174 13.47 7.68 2.27
CA GLU A 174 13.94 8.96 1.76
C GLU A 174 12.97 10.10 2.09
N GLN A 175 11.66 9.86 1.89
CA GLN A 175 10.64 10.86 2.19
C GLN A 175 10.66 11.26 3.66
N PHE A 176 10.75 10.29 4.57
CA PHE A 176 10.86 10.54 6.01
C PHE A 176 12.13 11.32 6.36
N ALA A 177 13.28 10.89 5.86
CA ALA A 177 14.55 11.56 6.14
C ALA A 177 14.51 13.02 5.67
N ARG A 178 14.09 13.30 4.44
CA ARG A 178 13.99 14.68 3.92
C ARG A 178 13.00 15.56 4.69
N ALA A 179 11.92 14.97 5.21
CA ALA A 179 10.93 15.70 6.00
C ALA A 179 11.46 16.08 7.39
N ASN A 180 12.27 15.22 8.03
CA ASN A 180 12.60 15.31 9.45
C ASN A 180 14.07 15.65 9.74
N ILE A 181 15.01 15.30 8.86
CA ILE A 181 16.45 15.58 9.03
C ILE A 181 16.78 16.94 8.42
N LYS A 182 17.36 17.83 9.21
CA LYS A 182 17.67 19.24 8.83
C LYS A 182 19.13 19.62 9.00
N GLN A 183 19.82 18.98 9.96
CA GLN A 183 21.22 19.30 10.34
C GLN A 183 22.18 18.19 9.96
N ALA A 184 21.75 16.93 10.08
CA ALA A 184 22.51 15.78 9.66
C ALA A 184 22.58 15.68 8.13
N THR A 185 23.62 15.04 7.62
CA THR A 185 23.78 14.80 6.18
C THR A 185 22.94 13.60 5.75
N ILE A 186 22.06 13.79 4.77
CA ILE A 186 21.32 12.68 4.15
C ILE A 186 22.17 12.11 3.00
N LYS A 187 22.53 10.83 3.11
CA LYS A 187 23.25 10.06 2.07
C LYS A 187 22.27 9.12 1.38
N LEU A 188 22.15 9.22 0.07
CA LEU A 188 21.41 8.25 -0.72
C LEU A 188 22.31 7.07 -1.10
N HIS A 189 21.82 5.85 -0.83
CA HIS A 189 22.47 4.61 -1.24
C HIS A 189 21.50 3.80 -2.12
N PRO A 190 21.78 3.63 -3.43
CA PRO A 190 20.83 3.03 -4.37
C PRO A 190 20.49 1.56 -4.07
N GLU A 191 21.47 0.80 -3.57
CA GLU A 191 21.36 -0.64 -3.38
C GLU A 191 20.91 -0.96 -1.95
N ASN A 192 19.61 -1.13 -1.73
CA ASN A 192 19.07 -1.37 -0.39
C ASN A 192 19.63 -2.64 0.27
N THR A 193 20.04 -3.64 -0.51
CA THR A 193 20.67 -4.87 -0.01
C THR A 193 22.05 -4.67 0.62
N THR A 194 22.75 -3.60 0.28
CA THR A 194 24.09 -3.27 0.78
C THR A 194 24.13 -2.04 1.68
N ILE A 195 22.98 -1.39 1.91
CA ILE A 195 22.91 -0.13 2.66
C ILE A 195 23.36 -0.29 4.12
N PHE A 196 23.10 -1.44 4.74
CA PHE A 196 23.51 -1.71 6.12
C PHE A 196 25.03 -1.84 6.26
N GLN A 197 25.70 -2.27 5.19
CA GLN A 197 27.17 -2.30 5.15
C GLN A 197 27.78 -0.89 5.26
N GLU A 198 27.07 0.14 4.78
CA GLU A 198 27.50 1.53 4.95
C GLU A 198 27.61 1.93 6.42
N ILE A 199 26.71 1.39 7.27
CA ILE A 199 26.75 1.64 8.72
C ILE A 199 27.83 0.80 9.38
N VAL A 200 27.90 -0.48 9.07
CA VAL A 200 28.90 -1.43 9.61
C VAL A 200 30.32 -0.90 9.39
N GLU A 201 30.60 -0.41 8.18
CA GLU A 201 31.94 0.10 7.80
C GLU A 201 32.16 1.57 8.17
N GLY A 202 31.23 2.22 8.84
CA GLY A 202 31.37 3.61 9.29
C GLY A 202 31.31 4.67 8.19
N ARG A 203 30.78 4.33 7.01
CA ARG A 203 30.54 5.28 5.93
C ARG A 203 29.22 6.04 6.08
N ALA A 204 28.36 5.57 6.98
CA ALA A 204 27.19 6.25 7.51
C ALA A 204 27.05 5.92 9.00
N ASP A 205 26.32 6.74 9.72
CA ASP A 205 26.11 6.57 11.16
C ASP A 205 24.79 5.84 11.46
N VAL A 206 23.71 6.19 10.72
CA VAL A 206 22.35 5.78 11.01
C VAL A 206 21.63 5.47 9.69
N MET A 207 20.81 4.44 9.67
CA MET A 207 19.76 4.28 8.67
C MET A 207 18.40 4.51 9.32
N MET A 208 17.55 5.28 8.62
CA MET A 208 16.14 5.42 8.95
C MET A 208 15.32 4.48 8.06
N THR A 209 14.73 3.47 8.69
CA THR A 209 13.86 2.52 8.01
C THR A 209 12.73 2.05 8.93
N ASP A 210 11.95 1.06 8.50
CA ASP A 210 10.84 0.56 9.30
C ASP A 210 11.33 -0.39 10.42
N ALA A 211 10.61 -0.44 11.53
CA ALA A 211 10.96 -1.23 12.70
C ALA A 211 11.17 -2.72 12.37
N SER A 212 10.33 -3.27 11.51
CA SER A 212 10.48 -4.66 11.03
C SER A 212 11.83 -4.92 10.36
N GLU A 213 12.30 -3.98 9.52
CA GLU A 213 13.60 -4.13 8.87
C GLU A 213 14.74 -3.95 9.87
N THR A 214 14.65 -2.98 10.80
CA THR A 214 15.71 -2.79 11.81
C THR A 214 15.86 -4.01 12.73
N LEU A 215 14.75 -4.64 13.13
CA LEU A 215 14.76 -5.88 13.91
C LEU A 215 15.40 -7.04 13.13
N TYR A 216 14.99 -7.23 11.87
CA TYR A 216 15.56 -8.26 11.02
C TYR A 216 17.07 -8.04 10.81
N GLN A 217 17.48 -6.81 10.51
CA GLN A 217 18.89 -6.49 10.26
C GLN A 217 19.76 -6.63 11.52
N SER A 218 19.23 -6.24 12.70
CA SER A 218 19.94 -6.48 13.98
C SER A 218 20.10 -7.96 14.29
N LYS A 219 19.18 -8.82 13.81
CA LYS A 219 19.30 -10.27 13.98
C LYS A 219 20.43 -10.86 13.12
N ILE A 220 20.55 -10.42 11.87
CA ILE A 220 21.53 -10.99 10.93
C ILE A 220 22.89 -10.28 10.94
N HIS A 221 22.95 -9.08 11.53
CA HIS A 221 24.15 -8.28 11.73
C HIS A 221 24.33 -7.95 13.21
N PRO A 222 25.05 -8.78 13.99
CA PRO A 222 25.19 -8.58 15.43
C PRO A 222 25.84 -7.25 15.84
N GLU A 223 26.55 -6.61 14.92
CA GLU A 223 27.15 -5.29 15.08
C GLU A 223 26.14 -4.13 14.96
N LEU A 224 24.90 -4.39 14.50
CA LEU A 224 23.85 -3.39 14.35
C LEU A 224 22.78 -3.51 15.45
N CYS A 225 22.38 -2.37 15.98
CA CYS A 225 21.36 -2.23 17.00
C CYS A 225 20.19 -1.37 16.50
N ALA A 226 18.97 -1.93 16.49
CA ALA A 226 17.75 -1.16 16.36
C ALA A 226 17.56 -0.30 17.62
N LEU A 227 17.17 0.97 17.44
CA LEU A 227 16.83 1.84 18.55
C LEU A 227 15.31 1.97 18.62
N HIS A 228 14.73 1.75 19.78
CA HIS A 228 13.30 1.78 20.13
C HIS A 228 12.35 1.28 19.01
N PRO A 229 12.54 0.06 18.49
CA PRO A 229 11.68 -0.47 17.42
C PRO A 229 10.21 -0.66 17.84
N ASP A 230 9.95 -0.73 19.16
CA ASP A 230 8.60 -0.88 19.73
C ASP A 230 7.86 0.48 19.81
N GLU A 231 8.58 1.60 19.66
CA GLU A 231 8.03 2.97 19.68
C GLU A 231 8.53 3.76 18.48
N PRO A 232 8.13 3.40 17.25
CA PRO A 232 8.62 4.06 16.05
C PRO A 232 8.12 5.51 15.94
N PHE A 233 8.86 6.36 15.24
CA PHE A 233 8.53 7.79 15.04
C PHE A 233 7.22 8.02 14.28
N THR A 234 6.79 7.04 13.50
CA THR A 234 5.59 7.14 12.67
C THR A 234 4.76 5.88 12.79
N PHE A 235 3.46 6.05 12.63
CA PHE A 235 2.58 4.93 12.33
C PHE A 235 2.57 4.70 10.82
N SER A 236 2.68 3.45 10.40
CA SER A 236 2.43 3.00 9.03
C SER A 236 1.89 1.57 9.04
N GLU A 237 1.26 1.18 7.94
CA GLU A 237 0.79 -0.19 7.72
C GLU A 237 1.38 -0.73 6.43
N LYS A 238 1.67 -2.03 6.41
CA LYS A 238 2.07 -2.76 5.20
C LYS A 238 0.86 -3.44 4.60
N ALA A 239 0.75 -3.39 3.27
CA ALA A 239 -0.35 -4.01 2.54
C ALA A 239 0.06 -4.36 1.10
N TYR A 240 -0.81 -5.05 0.39
CA TYR A 240 -0.61 -5.38 -1.02
C TYR A 240 -1.31 -4.36 -1.91
N ALA A 241 -0.62 -3.94 -2.97
CA ALA A 241 -1.16 -2.98 -3.92
C ALA A 241 -1.88 -3.70 -5.07
N THR A 242 -3.15 -3.35 -5.33
CA THR A 242 -3.96 -3.88 -6.42
C THR A 242 -4.40 -2.77 -7.39
N PRO A 243 -4.73 -3.08 -8.65
CA PRO A 243 -5.18 -2.08 -9.61
C PRO A 243 -6.48 -1.40 -9.16
N ARG A 244 -6.56 -0.09 -9.37
CA ARG A 244 -7.81 0.65 -9.14
C ARG A 244 -8.88 0.27 -10.17
N GLY A 245 -10.13 0.16 -9.70
CA GLY A 245 -11.28 -0.15 -10.53
C GLY A 245 -11.54 -1.64 -10.72
N ASP A 246 -10.76 -2.49 -10.04
CA ASP A 246 -11.02 -3.92 -9.92
C ASP A 246 -11.39 -4.23 -8.45
N ASP A 247 -12.60 -3.85 -8.09
CA ASP A 247 -13.09 -3.97 -6.72
C ASP A 247 -13.25 -5.44 -6.32
N GLU A 248 -13.68 -6.30 -7.24
CA GLU A 248 -13.85 -7.73 -6.99
C GLU A 248 -12.53 -8.42 -6.64
N PHE A 249 -11.46 -8.12 -7.38
CA PHE A 249 -10.14 -8.65 -7.08
C PHE A 249 -9.58 -8.11 -5.76
N LYS A 250 -9.77 -6.81 -5.51
CA LYS A 250 -9.37 -6.17 -4.24
C LYS A 250 -10.06 -6.80 -3.04
N GLU A 251 -11.38 -6.98 -3.09
CA GLU A 251 -12.18 -7.64 -2.05
C GLU A 251 -11.71 -9.09 -1.79
N TYR A 252 -11.39 -9.82 -2.85
CA TYR A 252 -10.83 -11.18 -2.70
C TYR A 252 -9.48 -11.17 -2.00
N VAL A 253 -8.59 -10.24 -2.36
CA VAL A 253 -7.28 -10.08 -1.72
C VAL A 253 -7.44 -9.67 -0.25
N ASP A 254 -8.43 -8.84 0.09
CA ASP A 254 -8.74 -8.48 1.48
C ASP A 254 -9.13 -9.72 2.29
N GLN A 255 -10.06 -10.54 1.78
CA GLN A 255 -10.45 -11.77 2.47
C GLN A 255 -9.27 -12.74 2.63
N PHE A 256 -8.42 -12.85 1.61
CA PHE A 256 -7.21 -13.67 1.70
C PHE A 256 -6.25 -13.16 2.79
N VAL A 257 -5.98 -11.86 2.84
CA VAL A 257 -5.12 -11.25 3.86
C VAL A 257 -5.73 -11.40 5.25
N HIS A 258 -7.02 -11.09 5.38
CA HIS A 258 -7.75 -11.24 6.64
C HIS A 258 -7.63 -12.67 7.22
N LEU A 259 -7.90 -13.67 6.40
CA LEU A 259 -7.79 -15.07 6.84
C LEU A 259 -6.35 -15.42 7.23
N ALA A 260 -5.37 -15.09 6.40
CA ALA A 260 -3.97 -15.45 6.64
C ALA A 260 -3.35 -14.74 7.87
N THR A 261 -3.80 -13.53 8.19
CA THR A 261 -3.35 -12.81 9.39
C THR A 261 -3.99 -13.33 10.67
N HIS A 262 -5.16 -13.98 10.59
CA HIS A 262 -5.91 -14.49 11.75
C HIS A 262 -5.74 -16.01 11.98
N ASP A 263 -5.43 -16.80 10.94
CA ASP A 263 -5.23 -18.25 11.07
C ASP A 263 -3.79 -18.66 11.42
N GLY A 264 -2.91 -17.67 11.62
CA GLY A 264 -1.50 -17.88 11.96
C GLY A 264 -0.59 -18.13 10.78
N THR A 265 -1.09 -18.09 9.53
CA THR A 265 -0.27 -18.30 8.32
C THR A 265 0.76 -17.19 8.15
N TYR A 266 0.34 -15.92 8.25
CA TYR A 266 1.25 -14.78 8.16
C TYR A 266 2.30 -14.82 9.27
N ALA A 267 1.88 -15.01 10.52
CA ALA A 267 2.76 -15.08 11.68
C ALA A 267 3.81 -16.20 11.54
N ARG A 268 3.42 -17.39 11.05
CA ARG A 268 4.35 -18.50 10.78
C ARG A 268 5.41 -18.11 9.75
N TYR A 269 5.04 -17.41 8.68
CA TYR A 269 6.00 -16.94 7.67
C TYR A 269 6.92 -15.85 8.21
N GLU A 270 6.39 -14.97 9.05
CA GLU A 270 7.18 -13.95 9.74
C GLU A 270 8.18 -14.57 10.72
N ASP A 271 7.76 -15.56 11.50
CA ASP A 271 8.61 -16.28 12.46
C ASP A 271 9.85 -16.92 11.81
N GLU A 272 9.73 -17.42 10.59
CA GLU A 272 10.87 -18.00 9.87
C GLU A 272 11.99 -16.99 9.59
N TRP A 273 11.65 -15.69 9.53
CA TRP A 273 12.61 -14.61 9.29
C TRP A 273 13.02 -13.92 10.58
N MET A 274 12.08 -13.76 11.51
CA MET A 274 12.25 -12.93 12.71
C MET A 274 12.72 -13.72 13.94
N LYS A 275 12.46 -15.02 13.99
CA LYS A 275 12.95 -15.93 15.04
C LYS A 275 14.15 -16.73 14.57
#